data_4150f9ca98497f7a888414e0b46631ac
#
_entry.id   4150f9ca98497f7a888414e0b46631ac
#
_cell.length_a   1.000
_cell.length_b   1.000
_cell.length_c   1.000
_cell.angle_alpha   90.00
_cell.angle_beta   90.00
_cell.angle_gamma   90.00
#
_symmetry.space_group_name_H-M   'P 1'
#
loop_
_entity.id
_entity.type
_entity.pdbx_description
1 polymer ?
#
loop_
_entity_poly.entity_id
_entity_poly.type
_entity_poly.pdbx_seq_one_letter_code
_entity_poly.pdbx_strand_id
1 'polypeptide(L)'
;ESQIEETLSVFVSESKGIIQTKDLTKRGIHPEQFQRYLKKGGKIEKVAHGMYVNVDDFTDELQLLQTRFKKGVFSFETALFLHDLTDVTPFDYHMTFPQGYNNKHLAESGVIPSYAVPNRYNLGVITMESPSGNPIRVYDVEKTLCDMFMPGHKADKDVQLTALRRYMKRKNKKLSELMRYAKLLKVEKGMRPYLEVLL
;
A
#
# COMPACT_ATOMS: atom_id res chain seq x y z
N GLU A 1 27.64 12.94 -25.24
CA GLU A 1 27.65 12.13 -23.99
C GLU A 1 27.29 12.96 -22.76
N SER A 2 27.85 14.14 -22.60
CA SER A 2 27.60 15.06 -21.46
C SER A 2 26.11 15.45 -21.31
N GLN A 3 25.42 15.75 -22.42
CA GLN A 3 24.02 16.20 -22.40
C GLN A 3 23.04 15.08 -21.96
N ILE A 4 23.35 13.84 -22.32
CA ILE A 4 22.55 12.67 -21.94
C ILE A 4 22.73 12.36 -20.45
N GLU A 5 23.97 12.47 -19.96
CA GLU A 5 24.29 12.27 -18.55
C GLU A 5 23.61 13.33 -17.65
N GLU A 6 23.58 14.57 -18.12
CA GLU A 6 22.88 15.67 -17.45
C GLU A 6 21.36 15.40 -17.42
N THR A 7 20.77 15.00 -18.56
CA THR A 7 19.35 14.67 -18.65
C THR A 7 18.99 13.50 -17.74
N LEU A 8 19.84 12.46 -17.67
CA LEU A 8 19.65 11.33 -16.76
C LEU A 8 19.77 11.74 -15.30
N SER A 9 20.73 12.58 -14.95
CA SER A 9 20.89 13.08 -13.58
C SER A 9 19.68 13.88 -13.12
N VAL A 10 19.15 14.76 -13.96
CA VAL A 10 17.92 15.51 -13.69
C VAL A 10 16.74 14.55 -13.54
N PHE A 11 16.60 13.57 -14.43
CA PHE A 11 15.53 12.58 -14.36
C PHE A 11 15.58 11.78 -13.05
N VAL A 12 16.76 11.33 -12.64
CA VAL A 12 16.97 10.60 -11.38
C VAL A 12 16.57 11.47 -10.18
N SER A 13 16.95 12.75 -10.18
CA SER A 13 16.60 13.67 -9.09
C SER A 13 15.09 13.96 -9.01
N GLU A 14 14.40 14.02 -10.15
CA GLU A 14 12.95 14.27 -10.22
C GLU A 14 12.12 13.02 -9.90
N SER A 15 12.70 11.83 -9.97
CA SER A 15 12.00 10.54 -9.79
C SER A 15 11.64 10.22 -8.34
N LYS A 16 12.02 11.05 -7.40
CA LYS A 16 11.81 10.82 -5.94
C LYS A 16 12.32 9.46 -5.46
N GLY A 17 13.45 9.01 -5.99
CA GLY A 17 14.10 7.76 -5.64
C GLY A 17 13.61 6.52 -6.40
N ILE A 18 12.50 6.58 -7.12
CA ILE A 18 11.96 5.45 -7.89
C ILE A 18 12.02 5.75 -9.39
N ILE A 19 12.77 4.95 -10.13
CA ILE A 19 13.00 5.13 -11.56
C ILE A 19 12.31 3.99 -12.31
N GLN A 20 11.42 4.32 -13.25
CA GLN A 20 10.79 3.36 -14.16
C GLN A 20 11.31 3.55 -15.57
N THR A 21 11.76 2.47 -16.22
CA THR A 21 12.32 2.54 -17.58
C THR A 21 11.31 3.04 -18.62
N LYS A 22 10.02 2.80 -18.41
CA LYS A 22 8.96 3.36 -19.28
C LYS A 22 8.95 4.90 -19.33
N ASP A 23 9.36 5.56 -18.24
CA ASP A 23 9.40 7.02 -18.16
C ASP A 23 10.65 7.58 -18.82
N LEU A 24 11.75 6.81 -18.85
CA LEU A 24 12.95 7.13 -19.63
C LEU A 24 12.64 7.20 -21.14
N THR A 25 11.92 6.20 -21.64
CA THR A 25 11.53 6.15 -23.04
C THR A 25 10.66 7.34 -23.45
N LYS A 26 9.75 7.77 -22.56
CA LYS A 26 8.91 8.97 -22.78
C LYS A 26 9.75 10.26 -22.91
N ARG A 27 10.91 10.30 -22.28
CA ARG A 27 11.87 11.43 -22.35
C ARG A 27 12.91 11.27 -23.47
N GLY A 28 12.76 10.27 -24.33
CA GLY A 28 13.67 10.02 -25.45
C GLY A 28 15.00 9.38 -25.04
N ILE A 29 15.10 8.84 -23.84
CA ILE A 29 16.29 8.14 -23.38
C ILE A 29 16.17 6.65 -23.73
N HIS A 30 17.09 6.16 -24.55
CA HIS A 30 17.13 4.75 -24.93
C HIS A 30 17.60 3.85 -23.78
N PRO A 31 17.04 2.63 -23.65
CA PRO A 31 17.43 1.68 -22.60
C PRO A 31 18.94 1.41 -22.54
N GLU A 32 19.62 1.36 -23.69
CA GLU A 32 21.07 1.16 -23.74
C GLU A 32 21.86 2.30 -23.12
N GLN A 33 21.39 3.54 -23.27
CA GLN A 33 22.02 4.71 -22.67
C GLN A 33 21.90 4.66 -21.15
N PHE A 34 20.75 4.25 -20.65
CA PHE A 34 20.53 4.03 -19.22
C PHE A 34 21.40 2.91 -18.68
N GLN A 35 21.54 1.79 -19.40
CA GLN A 35 22.43 0.69 -19.01
C GLN A 35 23.90 1.12 -18.96
N ARG A 36 24.34 1.97 -19.87
CA ARG A 36 25.70 2.54 -19.82
C ARG A 36 25.89 3.45 -18.62
N TYR A 37 24.89 4.26 -18.29
CA TYR A 37 24.89 5.11 -17.10
C TYR A 37 25.01 4.28 -15.81
N LEU A 38 24.25 3.19 -15.69
CA LEU A 38 24.33 2.26 -14.55
C LEU A 38 25.73 1.65 -14.41
N LYS A 39 26.38 1.28 -15.50
CA LYS A 39 27.73 0.69 -15.50
C LYS A 39 28.84 1.67 -15.09
N LYS A 40 28.62 2.97 -15.24
CA LYS A 40 29.59 4.01 -14.81
C LYS A 40 29.63 4.24 -13.30
N GLY A 41 28.92 3.47 -12.51
CA GLY A 41 28.97 3.50 -11.05
C GLY A 41 27.94 4.42 -10.40
N GLY A 42 26.74 4.50 -10.96
CA GLY A 42 25.61 5.19 -10.33
C GLY A 42 25.13 4.46 -9.07
N LYS A 43 24.64 5.21 -8.10
CA LYS A 43 24.01 4.71 -6.87
C LYS A 43 22.57 4.27 -7.12
N ILE A 44 22.37 3.50 -8.19
CA ILE A 44 21.06 3.04 -8.64
C ILE A 44 21.03 1.53 -8.66
N GLU A 45 20.09 0.96 -7.96
CA GLU A 45 19.89 -0.49 -7.84
C GLU A 45 18.58 -0.92 -8.50
N LYS A 46 18.63 -2.07 -9.15
CA LYS A 46 17.45 -2.70 -9.73
C LYS A 46 16.66 -3.40 -8.64
N VAL A 47 15.37 -3.06 -8.52
CA VAL A 47 14.45 -3.70 -7.56
C VAL A 47 13.45 -4.64 -8.22
N ALA A 48 13.12 -4.39 -9.49
CA ALA A 48 12.24 -5.25 -10.28
C ALA A 48 12.50 -5.02 -11.78
N HIS A 49 11.84 -5.78 -12.63
CA HIS A 49 11.91 -5.55 -14.08
C HIS A 49 11.43 -4.13 -14.41
N GLY A 50 12.30 -3.35 -15.05
CA GLY A 50 12.00 -1.98 -15.42
C GLY A 50 11.88 -0.99 -14.27
N MET A 51 12.30 -1.34 -13.07
CA MET A 51 12.20 -0.51 -11.88
C MET A 51 13.51 -0.48 -11.12
N TYR A 52 13.98 0.72 -10.79
CA TYR A 52 15.23 0.99 -10.12
C TYR A 52 15.02 2.01 -8.99
N VAL A 53 15.87 1.98 -8.00
CA VAL A 53 15.90 2.95 -6.90
C VAL A 53 17.27 3.61 -6.81
N ASN A 54 17.29 4.90 -6.45
CA ASN A 54 18.52 5.59 -6.09
C ASN A 54 18.80 5.32 -4.60
N VAL A 55 19.93 4.67 -4.29
CA VAL A 55 20.27 4.28 -2.92
C VAL A 55 20.60 5.46 -2.01
N ASP A 56 20.91 6.62 -2.57
CA ASP A 56 21.13 7.83 -1.79
C ASP A 56 19.85 8.57 -1.40
N ASP A 57 18.75 8.28 -2.09
CA ASP A 57 17.47 8.90 -1.81
C ASP A 57 16.66 8.03 -0.85
N PHE A 58 15.93 8.68 0.04
CA PHE A 58 14.94 7.99 0.86
C PHE A 58 13.86 7.37 -0.03
N THR A 59 13.76 6.05 -0.01
CA THR A 59 12.73 5.33 -0.74
C THR A 59 11.52 5.09 0.16
N ASP A 60 10.36 5.59 -0.27
CA ASP A 60 9.09 5.26 0.34
C ASP A 60 8.71 3.83 -0.04
N GLU A 61 8.83 2.91 0.91
CA GLU A 61 8.53 1.48 0.69
C GLU A 61 7.07 1.25 0.28
N LEU A 62 6.13 2.00 0.83
CA LEU A 62 4.71 1.88 0.48
C LEU A 62 4.46 2.31 -0.97
N GLN A 63 5.07 3.41 -1.40
CA GLN A 63 4.99 3.86 -2.78
C GLN A 63 5.68 2.87 -3.73
N LEU A 64 6.81 2.32 -3.34
CA LEU A 64 7.54 1.32 -4.13
C LEU A 64 6.67 0.07 -4.36
N LEU A 65 6.04 -0.44 -3.31
CA LEU A 65 5.13 -1.58 -3.40
C LEU A 65 3.91 -1.26 -4.26
N GLN A 66 3.31 -0.08 -4.08
CA GLN A 66 2.17 0.36 -4.88
C GLN A 66 2.53 0.51 -6.37
N THR A 67 3.70 1.04 -6.67
CA THR A 67 4.19 1.19 -8.04
C THR A 67 4.45 -0.15 -8.69
N ARG A 68 5.01 -1.09 -7.93
CA ARG A 68 5.30 -2.45 -8.40
C ARG A 68 4.04 -3.30 -8.54
N PHE A 69 3.13 -3.22 -7.59
CA PHE A 69 1.90 -4.00 -7.51
C PHE A 69 0.66 -3.11 -7.62
N LYS A 70 0.41 -2.58 -8.81
CA LYS A 70 -0.61 -1.54 -9.06
C LYS A 70 -2.03 -1.93 -8.68
N LYS A 71 -2.36 -3.23 -8.75
CA LYS A 71 -3.68 -3.75 -8.37
C LYS A 71 -3.83 -3.96 -6.87
N GLY A 72 -2.75 -3.88 -6.10
CA GLY A 72 -2.80 -4.00 -4.66
C GLY A 72 -3.45 -2.79 -4.00
N VAL A 73 -4.23 -3.05 -2.95
CA VAL A 73 -4.78 -2.04 -2.06
C VAL A 73 -4.29 -2.37 -0.65
N PHE A 74 -3.63 -1.45 0.02
CA PHE A 74 -3.18 -1.66 1.39
C PHE A 74 -4.37 -1.93 2.30
N SER A 75 -4.27 -2.97 3.13
CA SER A 75 -5.40 -3.54 3.86
C SER A 75 -5.01 -4.04 5.24
N PHE A 76 -5.99 -4.48 6.02
CA PHE A 76 -5.84 -5.11 7.34
C PHE A 76 -4.95 -4.29 8.28
N GLU A 77 -3.97 -4.91 8.95
CA GLU A 77 -3.10 -4.24 9.92
C GLU A 77 -2.29 -3.09 9.33
N THR A 78 -1.92 -3.18 8.06
CA THR A 78 -1.24 -2.09 7.37
C THR A 78 -2.16 -0.88 7.20
N ALA A 79 -3.41 -1.09 6.80
CA ALA A 79 -4.39 -0.02 6.72
C ALA A 79 -4.74 0.56 8.10
N LEU A 80 -4.82 -0.27 9.14
CA LEU A 80 -4.97 0.22 10.51
C LEU A 80 -3.83 1.16 10.92
N PHE A 81 -2.61 0.79 10.61
CA PHE A 81 -1.42 1.61 10.88
C PHE A 81 -1.48 2.95 10.11
N LEU A 82 -1.81 2.90 8.83
CA LEU A 82 -1.93 4.10 7.99
C LEU A 82 -3.05 5.05 8.45
N HIS A 83 -4.11 4.51 9.05
CA HIS A 83 -5.22 5.28 9.62
C HIS A 83 -5.03 5.65 11.09
N ASP A 84 -3.88 5.37 11.67
CA ASP A 84 -3.57 5.63 13.09
C ASP A 84 -4.55 4.94 14.07
N LEU A 85 -4.94 3.73 13.73
CA LEU A 85 -5.81 2.89 14.54
C LEU A 85 -5.07 1.80 15.33
N THR A 86 -3.76 1.73 15.19
CA THR A 86 -2.86 0.83 15.91
C THR A 86 -1.50 1.47 16.11
N ASP A 87 -0.80 1.08 17.18
CA ASP A 87 0.60 1.46 17.40
C ASP A 87 1.58 0.41 16.84
N VAL A 88 1.06 -0.72 16.38
CA VAL A 88 1.89 -1.80 15.83
C VAL A 88 2.37 -1.42 14.44
N THR A 89 3.68 -1.20 14.31
CA THR A 89 4.31 -0.95 13.02
C THR A 89 4.38 -2.26 12.22
N PRO A 90 3.86 -2.32 11.01
CA PRO A 90 3.95 -3.52 10.19
C PRO A 90 5.41 -3.85 9.85
N PHE A 91 5.79 -5.12 9.97
CA PHE A 91 7.05 -5.63 9.42
C PHE A 91 6.90 -5.94 7.93
N ASP A 92 5.88 -6.71 7.59
CA ASP A 92 5.43 -6.93 6.21
C ASP A 92 4.12 -6.19 5.96
N TYR A 93 3.83 -5.87 4.71
CA TYR A 93 2.67 -5.05 4.35
C TYR A 93 1.54 -5.90 3.78
N HIS A 94 0.37 -5.80 4.39
CA HIS A 94 -0.85 -6.40 3.86
C HIS A 94 -1.36 -5.63 2.64
N MET A 95 -1.54 -6.33 1.54
CA MET A 95 -2.19 -5.82 0.34
C MET A 95 -3.27 -6.80 -0.14
N THR A 96 -4.42 -6.26 -0.51
CA THR A 96 -5.51 -7.04 -1.10
C THR A 96 -5.52 -6.85 -2.61
N PHE A 97 -5.65 -7.96 -3.32
CA PHE A 97 -5.69 -8.03 -4.78
C PHE A 97 -7.03 -8.58 -5.25
N PRO A 98 -7.41 -8.34 -6.51
CA PRO A 98 -8.58 -8.99 -7.07
C PRO A 98 -8.36 -10.49 -7.16
N GLN A 99 -9.42 -11.27 -6.95
CA GLN A 99 -9.39 -12.72 -7.07
C GLN A 99 -8.87 -13.13 -8.46
N GLY A 100 -7.97 -14.11 -8.48
CA GLY A 100 -7.30 -14.54 -9.71
C GLY A 100 -6.00 -13.80 -10.03
N TYR A 101 -5.70 -12.71 -9.33
CA TYR A 101 -4.39 -12.06 -9.46
C TYR A 101 -3.29 -13.01 -9.00
N ASN A 102 -2.21 -13.07 -9.76
CA ASN A 102 -1.04 -13.87 -9.41
C ASN A 102 0.23 -13.10 -9.73
N ASN A 103 1.12 -13.02 -8.74
CA ASN A 103 2.47 -12.48 -8.90
C ASN A 103 3.42 -13.23 -7.96
N LYS A 104 4.38 -13.94 -8.55
CA LYS A 104 5.33 -14.77 -7.78
C LYS A 104 6.29 -13.96 -6.90
N HIS A 105 6.38 -12.65 -7.09
CA HIS A 105 7.31 -11.78 -6.35
C HIS A 105 6.70 -11.16 -5.08
N LEU A 106 5.44 -11.41 -4.77
CA LEU A 106 4.78 -10.81 -3.60
C LEU A 106 5.47 -11.16 -2.29
N ALA A 107 5.69 -12.44 -2.03
CA ALA A 107 6.26 -12.90 -0.77
C ALA A 107 7.70 -12.36 -0.55
N GLU A 108 8.54 -12.42 -1.56
CA GLU A 108 9.92 -11.91 -1.48
C GLU A 108 10.00 -10.38 -1.34
N SER A 109 8.92 -9.67 -1.66
CA SER A 109 8.83 -8.21 -1.57
C SER A 109 8.30 -7.72 -0.22
N GLY A 110 8.05 -8.61 0.73
CA GLY A 110 7.48 -8.25 2.03
C GLY A 110 5.98 -7.94 1.97
N VAL A 111 5.26 -8.53 1.02
CA VAL A 111 3.81 -8.40 0.89
C VAL A 111 3.12 -9.64 1.46
N ILE A 112 2.16 -9.42 2.33
CA ILE A 112 1.21 -10.44 2.78
C ILE A 112 -0.05 -10.27 1.92
N PRO A 113 -0.27 -11.11 0.91
CA PRO A 113 -1.37 -10.93 -0.01
C PRO A 113 -2.67 -11.49 0.53
N SER A 114 -3.77 -10.79 0.25
CA SER A 114 -5.13 -11.29 0.35
C SER A 114 -5.82 -11.11 -1.00
N TYR A 115 -6.83 -11.94 -1.26
CA TYR A 115 -7.55 -11.92 -2.53
C TYR A 115 -9.04 -11.76 -2.25
N ALA A 116 -9.70 -10.90 -3.01
CA ALA A 116 -11.11 -10.60 -2.81
C ALA A 116 -11.88 -10.61 -4.13
N VAL A 117 -13.13 -11.07 -4.06
CA VAL A 117 -14.08 -10.94 -5.15
C VAL A 117 -14.36 -9.46 -5.45
N PRO A 118 -14.81 -9.09 -6.67
CA PRO A 118 -14.92 -7.68 -7.08
C PRO A 118 -15.68 -6.78 -6.10
N ASN A 119 -16.78 -7.24 -5.56
CA ASN A 119 -17.60 -6.45 -4.62
C ASN A 119 -16.87 -6.09 -3.32
N ARG A 120 -15.99 -6.97 -2.85
CA ARG A 120 -15.16 -6.72 -1.66
C ARG A 120 -13.91 -5.93 -2.02
N TYR A 121 -13.26 -6.29 -3.12
CA TYR A 121 -12.06 -5.62 -3.57
C TYR A 121 -12.26 -4.14 -3.84
N ASN A 122 -13.37 -3.77 -4.46
CA ASN A 122 -13.68 -2.39 -4.82
C ASN A 122 -14.32 -1.57 -3.68
N LEU A 123 -14.79 -2.23 -2.61
CA LEU A 123 -15.50 -1.56 -1.53
C LEU A 123 -14.53 -0.74 -0.66
N GLY A 124 -14.76 0.56 -0.57
CA GLY A 124 -14.03 1.43 0.34
C GLY A 124 -12.60 1.75 -0.07
N VAL A 125 -12.23 1.59 -1.34
CA VAL A 125 -10.90 1.98 -1.83
C VAL A 125 -10.79 3.49 -1.89
N ILE A 126 -9.77 4.04 -1.26
CA ILE A 126 -9.42 5.46 -1.31
C ILE A 126 -7.95 5.64 -1.73
N THR A 127 -7.64 6.82 -2.21
CA THR A 127 -6.26 7.28 -2.37
C THR A 127 -5.91 8.18 -1.18
N MET A 128 -4.80 7.89 -0.54
CA MET A 128 -4.26 8.73 0.53
C MET A 128 -2.76 8.88 0.36
N GLU A 129 -2.18 9.84 1.06
CA GLU A 129 -0.73 9.99 1.10
C GLU A 129 -0.12 9.00 2.10
N SER A 130 0.98 8.36 1.70
CA SER A 130 1.83 7.62 2.62
C SER A 130 2.43 8.56 3.68
N PRO A 131 3.03 8.07 4.76
CA PRO A 131 3.74 8.90 5.71
C PRO A 131 4.84 9.78 5.08
N SER A 132 5.38 9.39 3.94
CA SER A 132 6.36 10.15 3.16
C SER A 132 5.74 11.09 2.12
N GLY A 133 4.41 11.20 2.06
CA GLY A 133 3.70 12.16 1.21
C GLY A 133 3.45 11.71 -0.22
N ASN A 134 3.48 10.40 -0.51
CA ASN A 134 3.25 9.86 -1.84
C ASN A 134 1.88 9.17 -1.94
N PRO A 135 1.19 9.27 -3.08
CA PRO A 135 -0.15 8.68 -3.21
C PRO A 135 -0.09 7.14 -3.23
N ILE A 136 -0.93 6.54 -2.42
CA ILE A 136 -1.13 5.09 -2.33
C ILE A 136 -2.61 4.77 -2.26
N ARG A 137 -3.00 3.55 -2.63
CA ARG A 137 -4.36 3.06 -2.52
C ARG A 137 -4.51 2.25 -1.23
N VAL A 138 -5.48 2.62 -0.43
CA VAL A 138 -5.75 2.03 0.89
C VAL A 138 -7.26 1.83 1.02
N TYR A 139 -7.70 0.85 1.77
CA TYR A 139 -9.10 0.80 2.18
C TYR A 139 -9.38 1.88 3.22
N ASP A 140 -10.57 2.46 3.16
CA ASP A 140 -11.00 3.46 4.14
C ASP A 140 -11.09 2.88 5.56
N VAL A 141 -11.29 3.75 6.53
CA VAL A 141 -11.30 3.38 7.95
C VAL A 141 -12.38 2.33 8.25
N GLU A 142 -13.59 2.55 7.76
CA GLU A 142 -14.74 1.67 8.03
C GLU A 142 -14.58 0.30 7.38
N LYS A 143 -14.10 0.26 6.12
CA LYS A 143 -13.80 -1.00 5.44
C LYS A 143 -12.70 -1.77 6.18
N THR A 144 -11.64 -1.08 6.59
CA THR A 144 -10.51 -1.66 7.31
C THR A 144 -10.94 -2.28 8.63
N LEU A 145 -11.78 -1.59 9.40
CA LEU A 145 -12.32 -2.12 10.64
C LEU A 145 -13.14 -3.40 10.40
N CYS A 146 -13.99 -3.41 9.38
CA CYS A 146 -14.75 -4.60 9.02
C CYS A 146 -13.85 -5.77 8.57
N ASP A 147 -12.81 -5.49 7.80
CA ASP A 147 -11.87 -6.51 7.33
C ASP A 147 -11.17 -7.23 8.48
N MET A 148 -10.91 -6.53 9.58
CA MET A 148 -10.31 -7.13 10.79
C MET A 148 -11.18 -8.21 11.43
N PHE A 149 -12.47 -8.27 11.11
CA PHE A 149 -13.43 -9.27 11.60
C PHE A 149 -13.79 -10.34 10.55
N MET A 150 -13.13 -10.34 9.40
CA MET A 150 -13.35 -11.36 8.38
C MET A 150 -12.94 -12.74 8.88
N PRO A 151 -13.76 -13.79 8.67
CA PRO A 151 -13.49 -15.13 9.21
C PRO A 151 -12.15 -15.75 8.78
N GLY A 152 -11.65 -15.38 7.60
CA GLY A 152 -10.36 -15.86 7.09
C GLY A 152 -9.15 -15.10 7.64
N HIS A 153 -9.36 -14.00 8.36
CA HIS A 153 -8.30 -13.18 8.91
C HIS A 153 -8.11 -13.45 10.40
N LYS A 154 -6.94 -13.94 10.77
CA LYS A 154 -6.61 -14.22 12.18
C LYS A 154 -6.07 -12.96 12.85
N ALA A 155 -6.96 -12.06 13.21
CA ALA A 155 -6.60 -10.83 13.90
C ALA A 155 -6.41 -11.06 15.40
N ASP A 156 -5.45 -10.32 15.97
CA ASP A 156 -5.30 -10.21 17.41
C ASP A 156 -6.50 -9.43 18.00
N LYS A 157 -7.11 -9.97 19.07
CA LYS A 157 -8.27 -9.37 19.72
C LYS A 157 -7.97 -8.00 20.31
N ASP A 158 -6.79 -7.81 20.86
CA ASP A 158 -6.38 -6.51 21.43
C ASP A 158 -6.19 -5.47 20.32
N VAL A 159 -5.70 -5.87 19.16
CA VAL A 159 -5.61 -4.99 17.98
C VAL A 159 -7.00 -4.60 17.49
N GLN A 160 -7.92 -5.56 17.39
CA GLN A 160 -9.32 -5.29 17.00
C GLN A 160 -9.98 -4.31 17.97
N LEU A 161 -9.89 -4.56 19.26
CA LEU A 161 -10.51 -3.74 20.30
C LEU A 161 -9.90 -2.34 20.35
N THR A 162 -8.59 -2.21 20.28
CA THR A 162 -7.88 -0.92 20.25
C THR A 162 -8.30 -0.10 19.04
N ALA A 163 -8.38 -0.72 17.87
CA ALA A 163 -8.80 -0.04 16.65
C ALA A 163 -10.23 0.51 16.75
N LEU A 164 -11.17 -0.31 17.20
CA LEU A 164 -12.56 0.13 17.42
C LEU A 164 -12.67 1.22 18.50
N ARG A 165 -11.93 1.09 19.60
CA ARG A 165 -11.92 2.10 20.66
C ARG A 165 -11.41 3.45 20.16
N ARG A 166 -10.33 3.47 19.40
CA ARG A 166 -9.81 4.71 18.78
C ARG A 166 -10.80 5.30 17.80
N TYR A 167 -11.41 4.47 16.97
CA TYR A 167 -12.44 4.89 16.02
C TYR A 167 -13.63 5.54 16.72
N MET A 168 -14.16 4.93 17.78
CA MET A 168 -15.31 5.44 18.51
C MET A 168 -15.07 6.80 19.16
N LYS A 169 -13.83 7.16 19.45
CA LYS A 169 -13.43 8.47 19.98
C LYS A 169 -13.31 9.55 18.91
N ARG A 170 -13.29 9.18 17.62
CA ARG A 170 -13.16 10.14 16.53
C ARG A 170 -14.45 10.93 16.32
N LYS A 171 -14.30 12.23 16.14
CA LYS A 171 -15.43 13.12 15.82
C LYS A 171 -15.96 12.90 14.39
N ASN A 172 -15.08 12.50 13.48
CA ASN A 172 -15.42 12.25 12.07
C ASN A 172 -15.80 10.81 11.76
N LYS A 173 -16.11 10.00 12.76
CA LYS A 173 -16.56 8.62 12.56
C LYS A 173 -17.89 8.57 11.81
N LYS A 174 -18.02 7.58 10.95
CA LYS A 174 -19.19 7.34 10.10
C LYS A 174 -19.85 6.02 10.50
N LEU A 175 -20.55 5.99 11.64
CA LEU A 175 -21.15 4.76 12.18
C LEU A 175 -22.13 4.09 11.21
N SER A 176 -22.93 4.88 10.50
CA SER A 176 -23.87 4.33 9.50
C SER A 176 -23.12 3.62 8.37
N GLU A 177 -22.01 4.16 7.94
CA GLU A 177 -21.15 3.55 6.92
C GLU A 177 -20.48 2.29 7.44
N LEU A 178 -19.97 2.31 8.67
CA LEU A 178 -19.41 1.14 9.33
C LEU A 178 -20.43 -0.01 9.38
N MET A 179 -21.64 0.28 9.80
CA MET A 179 -22.72 -0.73 9.89
C MET A 179 -23.14 -1.22 8.51
N ARG A 180 -23.18 -0.34 7.51
CA ARG A 180 -23.47 -0.72 6.12
C ARG A 180 -22.42 -1.70 5.59
N TYR A 181 -21.14 -1.41 5.78
CA TYR A 181 -20.05 -2.31 5.38
C TYR A 181 -20.09 -3.62 6.17
N ALA A 182 -20.34 -3.57 7.47
CA ALA A 182 -20.44 -4.76 8.31
C ALA A 182 -21.53 -5.72 7.82
N LYS A 183 -22.67 -5.19 7.37
CA LYS A 183 -23.74 -5.99 6.77
C LYS A 183 -23.33 -6.60 5.43
N LEU A 184 -22.80 -5.78 4.53
CA LEU A 184 -22.33 -6.23 3.20
C LEU A 184 -21.27 -7.32 3.31
N LEU A 185 -20.36 -7.21 4.27
CA LEU A 185 -19.25 -8.14 4.50
C LEU A 185 -19.63 -9.29 5.46
N LYS A 186 -20.86 -9.25 6.04
CA LYS A 186 -21.36 -10.26 6.97
C LYS A 186 -20.48 -10.43 8.23
N VAL A 187 -19.96 -9.34 8.75
CA VAL A 187 -19.11 -9.31 9.95
C VAL A 187 -19.78 -8.70 11.18
N GLU A 188 -21.05 -8.29 11.09
CA GLU A 188 -21.79 -7.67 12.21
C GLU A 188 -21.73 -8.49 13.49
N LYS A 189 -21.96 -9.79 13.39
CA LYS A 189 -21.97 -10.68 14.57
C LYS A 189 -20.63 -10.72 15.28
N GLY A 190 -19.53 -10.71 14.53
CA GLY A 190 -18.19 -10.70 15.09
C GLY A 190 -17.82 -9.37 15.74
N MET A 191 -18.30 -8.25 15.19
CA MET A 191 -18.04 -6.90 15.70
C MET A 191 -18.90 -6.55 16.93
N ARG A 192 -20.12 -7.05 17.00
CA ARG A 192 -21.12 -6.67 18.01
C ARG A 192 -20.60 -6.74 19.44
N PRO A 193 -19.95 -7.83 19.91
CA PRO A 193 -19.45 -7.90 21.29
C PRO A 193 -18.48 -6.78 21.62
N TYR A 194 -17.66 -6.35 20.68
CA TYR A 194 -16.70 -5.26 20.86
C TYR A 194 -17.40 -3.90 20.91
N LEU A 195 -18.39 -3.68 20.04
CA LEU A 195 -19.15 -2.42 19.99
C LEU A 195 -20.01 -2.24 21.27
N GLU A 196 -20.60 -3.31 21.80
CA GLU A 196 -21.39 -3.28 23.04
C GLU A 196 -20.56 -2.88 24.26
N VAL A 197 -19.27 -3.22 24.30
CA VAL A 197 -18.35 -2.80 25.36
C VAL A 197 -17.98 -1.31 25.24
N LEU A 198 -18.06 -0.72 24.05
CA LEU A 198 -17.59 0.63 23.76
C LEU A 198 -18.74 1.68 23.72
N LEU A 199 -19.98 1.25 23.68
CA LEU A 199 -21.16 2.10 23.73
C LEU A 199 -21.66 2.28 25.16
#